data_6ddcb849cc284feaecb046543b4b0ff2
#
_entry.id   6ddcb849cc284feaecb046543b4b0ff2
#
_cell.length_a   1.000
_cell.length_b   1.000
_cell.length_c   1.000
_cell.angle_alpha   90.00
_cell.angle_beta   90.00
_cell.angle_gamma   90.00
#
_symmetry.space_group_name_H-M   'P 1'
#
loop_
_entity.id
_entity.type
_entity.pdbx_description
1 polymer ?
#
loop_
_entity_poly.entity_id
_entity_poly.type
_entity_poly.pdbx_seq_one_letter_code
_entity_poly.pdbx_strand_id
1 'polypeptide(L)'
;MKLVTGVLLLLTFLSTSANAISINVPKGLIDVGLAKKFPREKLTISLDKPTTRFSKERQKIELCGIWANKISKQNGDFCIDFQPVWSKAKADIEITKVNLLKLTTSDGNELPASFSAALNSTVLTLLDGTSVYHAPEMVGKVLERIEVQESSIRLVF
;
A
#
# COMPACT_ATOMS: atom_id res chain seq x y z
N MET A 1 -62.66 17.07 37.24
CA MET A 1 -61.35 17.51 36.80
C MET A 1 -60.34 16.43 37.17
N LYS A 2 -59.90 15.63 36.23
CA LYS A 2 -58.85 14.66 36.43
C LYS A 2 -57.63 15.08 35.61
N LEU A 3 -56.59 15.50 36.32
CA LEU A 3 -55.25 15.77 35.74
C LEU A 3 -54.62 14.40 35.35
N VAL A 4 -54.39 14.18 34.10
CA VAL A 4 -53.59 13.06 33.61
C VAL A 4 -52.16 13.55 33.48
N THR A 5 -51.32 13.19 34.42
CA THR A 5 -49.89 13.48 34.39
C THR A 5 -49.23 12.49 33.43
N GLY A 6 -48.92 12.98 32.23
CA GLY A 6 -48.15 12.19 31.26
C GLY A 6 -46.69 12.15 31.69
N VAL A 7 -46.22 10.99 32.08
CA VAL A 7 -44.80 10.71 32.31
C VAL A 7 -44.15 10.53 30.92
N LEU A 8 -43.40 11.52 30.48
CA LEU A 8 -42.60 11.45 29.27
C LEU A 8 -41.32 10.67 29.61
N LEU A 9 -41.32 9.39 29.25
CA LEU A 9 -40.12 8.54 29.36
C LEU A 9 -39.11 8.98 28.29
N LEU A 10 -38.12 9.77 28.70
CA LEU A 10 -36.95 10.08 27.86
C LEU A 10 -36.09 8.84 27.77
N LEU A 11 -36.26 8.06 26.71
CA LEU A 11 -35.31 7.01 26.31
C LEU A 11 -34.04 7.68 25.81
N THR A 12 -33.07 7.91 26.69
CA THR A 12 -31.71 8.24 26.30
C THR A 12 -31.10 7.00 25.65
N PHE A 13 -31.05 7.00 24.33
CA PHE A 13 -30.20 6.09 23.59
C PHE A 13 -28.75 6.41 23.93
N LEU A 14 -28.18 5.67 24.85
CA LEU A 14 -26.73 5.59 25.01
C LEU A 14 -26.18 4.93 23.75
N SER A 15 -25.79 5.77 22.80
CA SER A 15 -24.98 5.34 21.67
C SER A 15 -23.63 4.90 22.24
N THR A 16 -23.50 3.63 22.57
CA THR A 16 -22.20 3.01 22.81
C THR A 16 -21.47 3.03 21.46
N SER A 17 -20.64 4.06 21.27
CA SER A 17 -19.68 4.06 20.20
C SER A 17 -18.80 2.83 20.42
N ALA A 18 -19.04 1.76 19.67
CA ALA A 18 -18.11 0.64 19.61
C ALA A 18 -16.81 1.21 19.06
N ASN A 19 -15.87 1.51 19.96
CA ASN A 19 -14.52 1.94 19.56
C ASN A 19 -13.90 0.77 18.83
N ALA A 20 -13.85 0.85 17.48
CA ALA A 20 -13.15 -0.13 16.67
C ALA A 20 -11.69 -0.17 17.14
N ILE A 21 -11.22 -1.36 17.51
CA ILE A 21 -9.82 -1.56 17.88
C ILE A 21 -8.99 -1.38 16.62
N SER A 22 -7.92 -0.63 16.71
CA SER A 22 -7.01 -0.44 15.59
C SER A 22 -5.55 -0.51 16.04
N ILE A 23 -4.72 -1.03 15.15
CA ILE A 23 -3.26 -1.12 15.32
C ILE A 23 -2.61 -0.38 14.15
N ASN A 24 -1.60 0.43 14.42
CA ASN A 24 -0.82 1.10 13.39
C ASN A 24 0.48 0.34 13.12
N VAL A 25 0.69 -0.01 11.85
CA VAL A 25 1.97 -0.51 11.35
C VAL A 25 2.77 0.69 10.87
N PRO A 26 3.87 1.06 11.53
CA PRO A 26 4.66 2.23 11.16
C PRO A 26 5.26 2.10 9.76
N LYS A 27 5.37 3.23 9.05
CA LYS A 27 6.02 3.30 7.72
C LYS A 27 7.38 2.60 7.70
N GLY A 28 8.20 2.75 8.75
CA GLY A 28 9.52 2.12 8.84
C GLY A 28 9.47 0.59 8.74
N LEU A 29 8.45 -0.09 9.29
CA LEU A 29 8.28 -1.53 9.13
C LEU A 29 7.90 -1.92 7.70
N ILE A 30 7.07 -1.12 7.04
CA ILE A 30 6.72 -1.32 5.64
C ILE A 30 7.97 -1.13 4.75
N ASP A 31 8.76 -0.10 5.00
CA ASP A 31 10.00 0.17 4.27
C ASP A 31 11.01 -0.97 4.44
N VAL A 32 11.17 -1.51 5.64
CA VAL A 32 12.02 -2.69 5.90
C VAL A 32 11.49 -3.93 5.19
N GLY A 33 10.18 -4.16 5.21
CA GLY A 33 9.53 -5.25 4.50
C GLY A 33 9.76 -5.17 2.99
N LEU A 34 9.62 -3.98 2.42
CA LEU A 34 9.93 -3.72 1.01
C LEU A 34 11.41 -3.92 0.70
N ALA A 35 12.31 -3.35 1.50
CA ALA A 35 13.75 -3.46 1.27
C ALA A 35 14.23 -4.93 1.22
N LYS A 36 13.62 -5.82 2.01
CA LYS A 36 13.90 -7.26 1.97
C LYS A 36 13.44 -7.94 0.66
N LYS A 37 12.51 -7.35 -0.06
CA LYS A 37 12.00 -7.87 -1.34
C LYS A 37 12.77 -7.35 -2.53
N PHE A 38 13.66 -6.36 -2.34
CA PHE A 38 14.52 -5.80 -3.37
C PHE A 38 15.97 -6.29 -3.19
N PRO A 39 16.75 -6.36 -4.28
CA PRO A 39 16.37 -6.08 -5.67
C PRO A 39 15.35 -7.08 -6.21
N ARG A 40 14.45 -6.60 -7.09
CA ARG A 40 13.52 -7.43 -7.86
C ARG A 40 14.03 -7.57 -9.28
N GLU A 41 14.08 -8.77 -9.78
CA GLU A 41 14.62 -9.03 -11.12
C GLU A 41 13.65 -9.86 -11.96
N LYS A 42 13.54 -9.49 -13.21
CA LYS A 42 12.83 -10.27 -14.23
C LYS A 42 13.52 -10.08 -15.58
N LEU A 43 13.91 -11.18 -16.21
CA LEU A 43 14.70 -11.18 -17.44
C LEU A 43 15.98 -10.35 -17.24
N THR A 44 16.11 -9.23 -17.96
CA THR A 44 17.28 -8.36 -17.93
C THR A 44 17.09 -7.11 -17.08
N ILE A 45 15.89 -6.91 -16.54
CA ILE A 45 15.52 -5.74 -15.75
C ILE A 45 15.65 -6.05 -14.27
N SER A 46 16.28 -5.13 -13.55
CA SER A 46 16.30 -5.12 -12.08
C SER A 46 15.71 -3.82 -11.55
N LEU A 47 15.01 -3.92 -10.43
CA LEU A 47 14.48 -2.79 -9.65
C LEU A 47 15.16 -2.80 -8.29
N ASP A 48 15.63 -1.64 -7.81
CA ASP A 48 16.36 -1.53 -6.54
C ASP A 48 16.11 -0.18 -5.85
N LYS A 49 16.65 -0.04 -4.65
CA LYS A 49 16.60 1.15 -3.80
C LYS A 49 15.19 1.72 -3.61
N PRO A 50 14.25 0.91 -3.09
CA PRO A 50 12.88 1.35 -2.89
C PRO A 50 12.79 2.45 -1.83
N THR A 51 12.02 3.49 -2.13
CA THR A 51 11.60 4.54 -1.19
C THR A 51 10.10 4.73 -1.28
N THR A 52 9.44 5.06 -0.18
CA THR A 52 7.98 5.17 -0.14
C THR A 52 7.51 6.54 0.31
N ARG A 53 6.34 6.93 -0.19
CA ARG A 53 5.56 8.07 0.28
C ARG A 53 4.11 7.65 0.46
N PHE A 54 3.55 7.88 1.63
CA PHE A 54 2.17 7.52 1.95
C PHE A 54 1.23 8.69 1.66
N SER A 55 0.04 8.39 1.15
CA SER A 55 -1.02 9.37 0.93
C SER A 55 -2.32 8.88 1.57
N LYS A 56 -2.65 9.46 2.70
CA LYS A 56 -3.91 9.20 3.42
C LYS A 56 -5.12 9.59 2.57
N GLU A 57 -5.07 10.73 1.91
CA GLU A 57 -6.15 11.23 1.07
C GLU A 57 -6.48 10.29 -0.08
N ARG A 58 -5.47 9.78 -0.78
CA ARG A 58 -5.64 8.87 -1.91
C ARG A 58 -5.73 7.40 -1.53
N GLN A 59 -5.49 7.05 -0.27
CA GLN A 59 -5.38 5.66 0.23
C GLN A 59 -4.38 4.84 -0.59
N LYS A 60 -3.27 5.46 -0.99
CA LYS A 60 -2.21 4.88 -1.82
C LYS A 60 -0.85 5.12 -1.23
N ILE A 61 0.08 4.28 -1.64
CA ILE A 61 1.51 4.42 -1.36
C ILE A 61 2.23 4.60 -2.70
N GLU A 62 3.03 5.64 -2.80
CA GLU A 62 3.97 5.84 -3.90
C GLU A 62 5.27 5.13 -3.54
N LEU A 63 5.80 4.36 -4.47
CA LEU A 63 7.08 3.68 -4.37
C LEU A 63 7.94 4.11 -5.54
N CYS A 64 9.09 4.69 -5.23
CA CYS A 64 10.10 5.08 -6.19
C CYS A 64 11.37 4.27 -5.97
N GLY A 65 12.15 4.12 -7.02
CA GLY A 65 13.43 3.43 -6.98
C GLY A 65 14.18 3.62 -8.27
N ILE A 66 15.20 2.80 -8.45
CA ILE A 66 15.98 2.76 -9.68
C ILE A 66 15.68 1.47 -10.45
N TRP A 67 15.71 1.57 -11.77
CA TRP A 67 15.70 0.41 -12.65
C TRP A 67 17.03 0.33 -13.42
N ALA A 68 17.43 -0.88 -13.77
CA ALA A 68 18.58 -1.13 -14.63
C ALA A 68 18.31 -2.26 -15.59
N ASN A 69 18.85 -2.15 -16.81
CA ASN A 69 18.88 -3.23 -17.79
C ASN A 69 20.29 -3.78 -17.87
N LYS A 70 20.46 -5.05 -17.53
CA LYS A 70 21.75 -5.72 -17.46
C LYS A 70 22.45 -5.86 -18.81
N ILE A 71 21.69 -5.93 -19.91
CA ILE A 71 22.25 -6.10 -21.27
C ILE A 71 22.61 -4.76 -21.88
N SER A 72 21.64 -3.84 -21.97
CA SER A 72 21.86 -2.54 -22.61
C SER A 72 22.66 -1.55 -21.75
N LYS A 73 22.87 -1.89 -20.46
CA LYS A 73 23.51 -1.02 -19.45
C LYS A 73 22.76 0.30 -19.20
N GLN A 74 21.55 0.42 -19.70
CA GLN A 74 20.68 1.55 -19.40
C GLN A 74 20.13 1.42 -17.98
N ASN A 75 19.94 2.57 -17.35
CA ASN A 75 19.34 2.67 -16.03
C ASN A 75 18.61 4.01 -15.88
N GLY A 76 17.86 4.16 -14.80
CA GLY A 76 17.14 5.37 -14.50
C GLY A 76 16.25 5.23 -13.29
N ASP A 77 15.27 6.12 -13.18
CA ASP A 77 14.34 6.18 -12.08
C ASP A 77 12.96 5.65 -12.50
N PHE A 78 12.27 5.04 -11.57
CA PHE A 78 10.86 4.72 -11.70
C PHE A 78 10.10 5.18 -10.46
N CYS A 79 8.84 5.54 -10.63
CA CYS A 79 7.88 5.71 -9.56
C CYS A 79 6.56 5.05 -9.96
N ILE A 80 5.97 4.36 -9.02
CA ILE A 80 4.63 3.78 -9.13
C ILE A 80 3.77 4.27 -7.97
N ASP A 81 2.46 4.22 -8.10
CA ASP A 81 1.58 4.17 -6.95
C ASP A 81 0.85 2.83 -6.89
N PHE A 82 0.49 2.43 -5.70
CA PHE A 82 -0.30 1.22 -5.49
C PHE A 82 -1.26 1.38 -4.32
N GLN A 83 -2.29 0.55 -4.32
CA GLN A 83 -3.18 0.41 -3.19
C GLN A 83 -2.75 -0.80 -2.37
N PRO A 84 -2.41 -0.63 -1.08
CA PRO A 84 -2.21 -1.78 -0.21
C PRO A 84 -3.55 -2.45 0.07
N VAL A 85 -3.57 -3.78 0.02
CA VAL A 85 -4.74 -4.58 0.38
C VAL A 85 -4.37 -5.65 1.38
N TRP A 86 -5.35 -6.05 2.18
CA TRP A 86 -5.21 -7.13 3.13
C TRP A 86 -5.55 -8.47 2.46
N SER A 87 -4.60 -9.39 2.46
CA SER A 87 -4.81 -10.77 2.05
C SER A 87 -5.11 -11.65 3.26
N LYS A 88 -6.38 -11.98 3.47
CA LYS A 88 -6.81 -12.87 4.58
C LYS A 88 -6.14 -14.25 4.52
N ALA A 89 -5.97 -14.79 3.32
CA ALA A 89 -5.42 -16.12 3.11
C ALA A 89 -3.95 -16.23 3.54
N LYS A 90 -3.19 -15.14 3.40
CA LYS A 90 -1.76 -15.09 3.70
C LYS A 90 -1.42 -14.32 4.98
N ALA A 91 -2.39 -13.62 5.57
CA ALA A 91 -2.20 -12.65 6.64
C ALA A 91 -1.17 -11.56 6.26
N ASP A 92 -1.21 -11.11 5.02
CA ASP A 92 -0.26 -10.17 4.44
C ASP A 92 -0.92 -8.88 3.96
N ILE A 93 -0.18 -7.76 4.05
CA ILE A 93 -0.45 -6.56 3.27
C ILE A 93 0.28 -6.71 1.94
N GLU A 94 -0.46 -6.68 0.84
CA GLU A 94 0.06 -6.87 -0.51
C GLU A 94 -0.07 -5.60 -1.36
N ILE A 95 0.85 -5.46 -2.31
CA ILE A 95 0.79 -4.44 -3.37
C ILE A 95 -0.25 -4.86 -4.41
N THR A 96 -1.21 -3.98 -4.68
CA THR A 96 -2.19 -4.19 -5.76
C THR A 96 -2.50 -2.88 -6.50
N LYS A 97 -3.17 -2.98 -7.63
CA LYS A 97 -3.57 -1.82 -8.46
C LYS A 97 -2.39 -0.89 -8.73
N VAL A 98 -1.29 -1.47 -9.19
CA VAL A 98 -0.06 -0.76 -9.48
C VAL A 98 -0.21 0.11 -10.73
N ASN A 99 0.12 1.40 -10.61
CA ASN A 99 0.14 2.33 -11.73
C ASN A 99 1.53 2.95 -11.87
N LEU A 100 2.03 3.03 -13.08
CA LEU A 100 3.28 3.73 -13.35
C LEU A 100 3.05 5.24 -13.34
N LEU A 101 3.83 5.98 -12.54
CA LEU A 101 3.80 7.43 -12.45
C LEU A 101 4.94 8.07 -13.22
N LYS A 102 6.13 7.47 -13.17
CA LYS A 102 7.35 7.99 -13.76
C LYS A 102 8.27 6.86 -14.22
N LEU A 103 8.88 7.04 -15.37
CA LEU A 103 9.91 6.16 -15.91
C LEU A 103 10.86 6.97 -16.76
N THR A 104 12.07 7.19 -16.28
CA THR A 104 13.07 8.03 -16.93
C THR A 104 14.43 7.32 -17.01
N THR A 105 15.28 7.76 -17.92
CA THR A 105 16.68 7.37 -17.95
C THR A 105 17.47 8.15 -16.90
N SER A 106 18.72 7.76 -16.66
CA SER A 106 19.62 8.41 -15.69
C SER A 106 19.93 9.87 -16.00
N ASP A 107 19.81 10.29 -17.26
CA ASP A 107 19.91 11.67 -17.71
C ASP A 107 18.59 12.46 -17.63
N GLY A 108 17.52 11.83 -17.12
CA GLY A 108 16.21 12.43 -16.94
C GLY A 108 15.33 12.47 -18.20
N ASN A 109 15.79 11.94 -19.32
CA ASN A 109 15.03 11.89 -20.57
C ASN A 109 13.95 10.81 -20.53
N GLU A 110 12.87 11.03 -21.28
CA GLU A 110 11.85 10.01 -21.46
C GLU A 110 12.37 8.88 -22.38
N LEU A 111 11.91 7.67 -22.09
CA LEU A 111 12.23 6.49 -22.89
C LEU A 111 11.40 6.47 -24.19
N PRO A 112 11.94 5.87 -25.28
CA PRO A 112 11.13 5.59 -26.46
C PRO A 112 9.87 4.78 -26.10
N ALA A 113 8.74 5.08 -26.76
CA ALA A 113 7.42 4.53 -26.40
C ALA A 113 7.39 2.99 -26.36
N SER A 114 8.04 2.33 -27.31
CA SER A 114 8.10 0.85 -27.37
C SER A 114 8.87 0.24 -26.19
N PHE A 115 9.98 0.82 -25.82
CA PHE A 115 10.79 0.38 -24.69
C PHE A 115 10.11 0.71 -23.36
N SER A 116 9.51 1.90 -23.26
CA SER A 116 8.74 2.32 -22.10
C SER A 116 7.57 1.37 -21.82
N ALA A 117 6.84 0.95 -22.84
CA ALA A 117 5.73 0.00 -22.69
C ALA A 117 6.20 -1.37 -22.17
N ALA A 118 7.30 -1.92 -22.72
CA ALA A 118 7.86 -3.18 -22.28
C ALA A 118 8.39 -3.11 -20.84
N LEU A 119 9.08 -2.04 -20.49
CA LEU A 119 9.61 -1.82 -19.16
C LEU A 119 8.48 -1.62 -18.14
N ASN A 120 7.45 -0.84 -18.49
CA ASN A 120 6.26 -0.66 -17.67
C ASN A 120 5.60 -2.00 -17.34
N SER A 121 5.34 -2.83 -18.34
CA SER A 121 4.76 -4.18 -18.13
C SER A 121 5.62 -5.03 -17.20
N THR A 122 6.94 -4.94 -17.32
CA THR A 122 7.88 -5.67 -16.47
C THR A 122 7.83 -5.17 -15.02
N VAL A 123 7.85 -3.84 -14.81
CA VAL A 123 7.74 -3.22 -13.48
C VAL A 123 6.44 -3.62 -12.79
N LEU A 124 5.32 -3.52 -13.49
CA LEU A 124 4.02 -3.90 -12.95
C LEU A 124 3.99 -5.38 -12.54
N THR A 125 4.50 -6.26 -13.40
CA THR A 125 4.53 -7.72 -13.12
C THR A 125 5.45 -8.06 -11.95
N LEU A 126 6.55 -7.33 -11.76
CA LEU A 126 7.48 -7.56 -10.65
C LEU A 126 6.90 -7.16 -9.30
N LEU A 127 6.04 -6.17 -9.27
CA LEU A 127 5.56 -5.55 -8.03
C LEU A 127 4.17 -6.00 -7.63
N ASP A 128 3.29 -6.33 -8.58
CA ASP A 128 1.93 -6.77 -8.27
C ASP A 128 1.93 -8.06 -7.44
N GLY A 129 1.11 -8.08 -6.38
CA GLY A 129 1.01 -9.20 -5.45
C GLY A 129 2.18 -9.34 -4.46
N THR A 130 3.14 -8.41 -4.46
CA THR A 130 4.26 -8.44 -3.50
C THR A 130 3.77 -8.16 -2.08
N SER A 131 4.10 -9.06 -1.14
CA SER A 131 3.84 -8.85 0.30
C SER A 131 4.84 -7.84 0.87
N VAL A 132 4.32 -6.84 1.56
CA VAL A 132 5.14 -5.79 2.21
C VAL A 132 5.15 -5.91 3.73
N TYR A 133 4.19 -6.62 4.30
CA TYR A 133 4.09 -6.86 5.73
C TYR A 133 3.32 -8.13 6.00
N HIS A 134 3.85 -8.98 6.87
CA HIS A 134 3.19 -10.20 7.36
C HIS A 134 2.73 -9.98 8.80
N ALA A 135 1.44 -10.12 9.05
CA ALA A 135 0.86 -10.03 10.38
C ALA A 135 0.79 -11.41 11.05
N PRO A 136 0.81 -11.46 12.40
CA PRO A 136 0.51 -12.70 13.12
C PRO A 136 -0.85 -13.27 12.70
N GLU A 137 -0.94 -14.59 12.52
CA GLU A 137 -2.15 -15.25 12.02
C GLU A 137 -3.43 -14.94 12.83
N MET A 138 -3.29 -14.76 14.15
CA MET A 138 -4.40 -14.39 15.02
C MET A 138 -5.01 -13.04 14.63
N VAL A 139 -4.17 -12.08 14.25
CA VAL A 139 -4.57 -10.74 13.81
C VAL A 139 -5.27 -10.83 12.46
N GLY A 140 -4.76 -11.66 11.57
CA GLY A 140 -5.28 -11.82 10.21
C GLY A 140 -6.71 -12.35 10.13
N LYS A 141 -7.15 -13.13 11.10
CA LYS A 141 -8.50 -13.72 11.11
C LYS A 141 -9.60 -12.71 11.46
N VAL A 142 -9.26 -11.69 12.26
CA VAL A 142 -10.22 -10.72 12.81
C VAL A 142 -10.12 -9.34 12.16
N LEU A 143 -9.14 -9.12 11.28
CA LEU A 143 -8.96 -7.86 10.58
C LEU A 143 -10.08 -7.60 9.58
N GLU A 144 -10.72 -6.44 9.67
CA GLU A 144 -11.80 -6.03 8.77
C GLU A 144 -11.27 -5.26 7.56
N ARG A 145 -10.41 -4.28 7.80
CA ARG A 145 -9.86 -3.41 6.74
C ARG A 145 -8.52 -2.81 7.12
N ILE A 146 -7.84 -2.28 6.12
CA ILE A 146 -6.64 -1.46 6.30
C ILE A 146 -6.86 -0.06 5.76
N GLU A 147 -6.19 0.92 6.36
CA GLU A 147 -6.26 2.33 5.96
C GLU A 147 -4.85 2.91 5.89
N VAL A 148 -4.54 3.61 4.80
CA VAL A 148 -3.28 4.34 4.68
C VAL A 148 -3.37 5.63 5.47
N GLN A 149 -2.38 5.86 6.35
CA GLN A 149 -2.18 7.11 7.08
C GLN A 149 -0.92 7.80 6.54
N GLU A 150 -0.61 9.01 7.00
CA GLU A 150 0.58 9.75 6.53
C GLU A 150 1.91 9.03 6.81
N SER A 151 1.98 8.27 7.90
CA SER A 151 3.21 7.59 8.34
C SER A 151 3.01 6.17 8.82
N SER A 152 1.87 5.57 8.51
CA SER A 152 1.54 4.20 8.94
C SER A 152 0.44 3.59 8.07
N ILE A 153 0.27 2.28 8.18
CA ILE A 153 -0.95 1.58 7.77
C ILE A 153 -1.72 1.23 9.04
N ARG A 154 -2.97 1.66 9.12
CA ARG A 154 -3.87 1.31 10.22
C ARG A 154 -4.60 0.01 9.89
N LEU A 155 -4.49 -0.94 10.79
CA LEU A 155 -5.24 -2.20 10.78
C LEU A 155 -6.49 -2.00 11.65
N VAL A 156 -7.68 -2.22 11.12
CA VAL A 156 -8.97 -2.02 11.82
C VAL A 156 -9.67 -3.35 11.99
N PHE A 157 -10.09 -3.62 13.24
CA PHE A 157 -10.72 -4.85 13.70
C PHE A 157 -12.17 -4.64 14.04
#